data_ae8c78796e820847d61cc33efef6b31a
#
_entry.id   ae8c78796e820847d61cc33efef6b31a
#
_cell.length_a   1.000
_cell.length_b   1.000
_cell.length_c   1.000
_cell.angle_alpha   90.00
_cell.angle_beta   90.00
_cell.angle_gamma   90.00
#
_symmetry.space_group_name_H-M   'P 1'
#
loop_
_entity.id
_entity.type
_entity.pdbx_description
1 polymer ?
#
loop_
_entity_poly.entity_id
_entity_poly.type
_entity_poly.pdbx_seq_one_letter_code
_entity_poly.pdbx_strand_id
1 'polypeptide(L)'
;MSEFNNLKLDVENEIAVLTISRPAALNALNSETLDELNTALTEIEGRDDIKVVILTGGPDKKDNAFKSFVAGADIAEMVNFTAPEARAFGIRASVPFFKLMNMRQVTIAAVNGFALGGGCEIAMACDIRIASDNAIFGQPECGLGIIPGFGGTQRLARLVGMGRAKEMIFTCDNIDANEAYRIGLVNKV
;
A
#
# COMPACT_ATOMS: atom_id res chain seq x y z
N MET A 1 14.41 7.02 16.87
CA MET A 1 13.38 6.80 15.83
C MET A 1 12.65 8.11 15.66
N SER A 2 12.40 8.48 14.41
CA SER A 2 11.63 9.71 14.10
C SER A 2 10.21 9.62 14.67
N GLU A 3 9.63 10.77 15.04
CA GLU A 3 8.21 10.85 15.37
C GLU A 3 7.41 11.05 14.08
N PHE A 4 6.34 10.30 13.89
CA PHE A 4 5.47 10.32 12.72
C PHE A 4 4.05 10.72 13.11
N ASN A 5 3.36 11.46 12.24
CA ASN A 5 1.97 11.85 12.42
C ASN A 5 1.00 10.78 11.90
N ASN A 6 1.38 10.15 10.79
CA ASN A 6 0.55 9.22 10.02
C ASN A 6 1.04 7.77 10.08
N LEU A 7 2.17 7.52 10.73
CA LEU A 7 2.74 6.19 10.87
C LEU A 7 3.01 5.86 12.34
N LYS A 8 3.05 4.57 12.62
CA LYS A 8 3.59 4.02 13.86
C LYS A 8 4.64 2.97 13.50
N LEU A 9 5.82 3.06 14.10
CA LEU A 9 6.90 2.10 13.93
C LEU A 9 7.20 1.43 15.27
N ASP A 10 6.90 0.14 15.35
CA ASP A 10 7.24 -0.71 16.47
C ASP A 10 8.32 -1.71 16.03
N VAL A 11 9.34 -1.96 16.86
CA VAL A 11 10.40 -2.92 16.55
C VAL A 11 10.56 -3.89 17.72
N GLU A 12 10.40 -5.17 17.43
CA GLU A 12 10.54 -6.24 18.39
C GLU A 12 11.10 -7.51 17.71
N ASN A 13 12.02 -8.19 18.34
CA ASN A 13 12.57 -9.49 17.89
C ASN A 13 13.01 -9.48 16.42
N GLU A 14 13.80 -8.49 15.99
CA GLU A 14 14.29 -8.30 14.62
C GLU A 14 13.20 -7.97 13.58
N ILE A 15 11.95 -7.72 14.01
CA ILE A 15 10.80 -7.41 13.15
C ILE A 15 10.41 -5.95 13.37
N ALA A 16 10.31 -5.19 12.29
CA ALA A 16 9.71 -3.86 12.28
C ALA A 16 8.25 -3.96 11.82
N VAL A 17 7.31 -3.48 12.63
CA VAL A 17 5.90 -3.32 12.24
C VAL A 17 5.66 -1.85 11.93
N LEU A 18 5.44 -1.55 10.66
CA LEU A 18 5.15 -0.22 10.17
C LEU A 18 3.65 -0.10 9.88
N THR A 19 2.94 0.65 10.71
CA THR A 19 1.50 0.81 10.63
C THR A 19 1.14 2.17 10.06
N ILE A 20 0.38 2.21 8.96
CA ILE A 20 -0.20 3.44 8.41
C ILE A 20 -1.44 3.78 9.24
N SER A 21 -1.47 4.97 9.87
CA SER A 21 -2.50 5.36 10.83
C SER A 21 -3.11 6.72 10.49
N ARG A 22 -3.93 6.74 9.44
CA ARG A 22 -4.80 7.88 9.04
C ARG A 22 -6.27 7.43 8.97
N PRO A 23 -6.87 7.01 10.09
CA PRO A 23 -8.19 6.39 10.08
C PRO A 23 -9.31 7.32 9.56
N ALA A 24 -9.19 8.63 9.73
CA ALA A 24 -10.15 9.59 9.19
C ALA A 24 -10.22 9.64 7.66
N ALA A 25 -9.15 9.15 6.98
CA ALA A 25 -9.05 9.06 5.53
C ALA A 25 -8.90 7.60 5.07
N LEU A 26 -9.35 6.60 5.85
CA LEU A 26 -9.19 5.18 5.55
C LEU A 26 -7.75 4.79 5.19
N ASN A 27 -6.77 5.40 5.87
CA ASN A 27 -5.34 5.22 5.66
C ASN A 27 -4.84 5.61 4.25
N ALA A 28 -5.55 6.50 3.54
CA ALA A 28 -5.14 6.97 2.21
C ALA A 28 -3.78 7.70 2.27
N LEU A 29 -3.00 7.55 1.18
CA LEU A 29 -1.65 8.08 1.03
C LEU A 29 -1.70 9.53 0.55
N ASN A 30 -1.39 10.49 1.42
CA ASN A 30 -1.08 11.86 1.06
C ASN A 30 0.44 12.09 1.00
N SER A 31 0.86 13.27 0.60
CA SER A 31 2.28 13.64 0.48
C SER A 31 3.04 13.43 1.79
N GLU A 32 2.47 13.82 2.92
CA GLU A 32 3.10 13.65 4.25
C GLU A 32 3.31 12.17 4.60
N THR A 33 2.29 11.33 4.37
CA THR A 33 2.40 9.88 4.62
C THR A 33 3.48 9.24 3.75
N LEU A 34 3.59 9.67 2.49
CA LEU A 34 4.62 9.16 1.57
C LEU A 34 6.04 9.56 2.01
N ASP A 35 6.23 10.79 2.49
CA ASP A 35 7.49 11.26 3.02
C ASP A 35 7.87 10.54 4.33
N GLU A 36 6.90 10.34 5.22
CA GLU A 36 7.08 9.56 6.44
C GLU A 36 7.43 8.10 6.15
N LEU A 37 6.75 7.47 5.18
CA LEU A 37 7.07 6.11 4.72
C LEU A 37 8.52 6.02 4.22
N ASN A 38 8.94 6.99 3.38
CA ASN A 38 10.31 7.01 2.90
C ASN A 38 11.32 7.16 4.03
N THR A 39 11.04 8.01 5.02
CA THR A 39 11.88 8.23 6.20
C THR A 39 11.97 6.96 7.04
N ALA A 40 10.82 6.36 7.39
CA ALA A 40 10.75 5.14 8.19
C ALA A 40 11.49 3.97 7.53
N LEU A 41 11.27 3.76 6.24
CA LEU A 41 11.95 2.71 5.48
C LEU A 41 13.45 2.96 5.37
N THR A 42 13.90 4.23 5.29
CA THR A 42 15.32 4.56 5.31
C THR A 42 15.96 4.25 6.67
N GLU A 43 15.27 4.57 7.77
CA GLU A 43 15.74 4.22 9.12
C GLU A 43 15.83 2.71 9.30
N ILE A 44 14.83 1.96 8.84
CA ILE A 44 14.81 0.49 8.92
C ILE A 44 15.94 -0.12 8.09
N GLU A 45 16.16 0.36 6.85
CA GLU A 45 17.19 -0.14 5.93
C GLU A 45 18.59 0.03 6.52
N GLY A 46 18.82 1.11 7.28
CA GLY A 46 20.09 1.37 7.98
C GLY A 46 20.35 0.50 9.22
N ARG A 47 19.38 -0.34 9.64
CA ARG A 47 19.48 -1.15 10.87
C ARG A 47 19.78 -2.62 10.56
N ASP A 48 20.93 -3.10 11.04
CA ASP A 48 21.37 -4.49 10.87
C ASP A 48 20.60 -5.49 11.75
N ASP A 49 20.01 -5.01 12.83
CA ASP A 49 19.21 -5.79 13.77
C ASP A 49 17.77 -6.04 13.29
N ILE A 50 17.30 -5.40 12.20
CA ILE A 50 15.99 -5.65 11.60
C ILE A 50 16.15 -6.56 10.38
N LYS A 51 15.39 -7.65 10.33
CA LYS A 51 15.39 -8.63 9.24
C LYS A 51 14.10 -8.63 8.44
N VAL A 52 12.99 -8.27 9.07
CA VAL A 52 11.64 -8.32 8.47
C VAL A 52 10.93 -6.99 8.71
N VAL A 53 10.20 -6.52 7.70
CA VAL A 53 9.29 -5.38 7.78
C VAL A 53 7.87 -5.86 7.51
N ILE A 54 6.96 -5.62 8.43
CA ILE A 54 5.53 -5.84 8.25
C ILE A 54 4.87 -4.48 8.03
N LEU A 55 4.25 -4.28 6.87
CA LEU A 55 3.45 -3.10 6.57
C LEU A 55 1.97 -3.43 6.77
N THR A 56 1.25 -2.62 7.54
CA THR A 56 -0.17 -2.83 7.82
C THR A 56 -0.93 -1.52 7.97
N GLY A 57 -2.27 -1.59 7.97
CA GLY A 57 -3.15 -0.45 8.24
C GLY A 57 -3.57 -0.40 9.71
N GLY A 58 -3.60 0.78 10.29
CA GLY A 58 -4.10 1.03 11.63
C GLY A 58 -5.63 0.95 11.72
N PRO A 59 -6.18 0.67 12.91
CA PRO A 59 -7.61 0.57 13.12
C PRO A 59 -8.30 1.94 13.10
N ASP A 60 -9.61 1.93 12.87
CA ASP A 60 -10.48 3.10 13.05
C ASP A 60 -10.49 3.50 14.53
N LYS A 61 -10.33 4.80 14.81
CA LYS A 61 -10.29 5.33 16.20
C LYS A 61 -11.63 5.22 16.93
N LYS A 62 -12.77 5.11 16.21
CA LYS A 62 -14.10 5.10 16.81
C LYS A 62 -14.51 3.75 17.37
N ASP A 63 -14.24 2.70 16.63
CA ASP A 63 -14.69 1.34 16.94
C ASP A 63 -13.55 0.31 17.01
N ASN A 64 -12.32 0.79 16.85
CA ASN A 64 -11.11 -0.02 16.82
C ASN A 64 -11.15 -1.14 15.75
N ALA A 65 -12.02 -1.01 14.74
CA ALA A 65 -12.13 -1.97 13.65
C ALA A 65 -11.08 -1.72 12.57
N PHE A 66 -10.53 -2.77 12.01
CA PHE A 66 -9.65 -2.70 10.84
C PHE A 66 -10.49 -2.67 9.58
N LYS A 67 -10.72 -1.47 9.02
CA LYS A 67 -11.54 -1.23 7.83
C LYS A 67 -10.70 -1.08 6.58
N SER A 68 -9.48 -0.60 6.72
CA SER A 68 -8.62 -0.31 5.59
C SER A 68 -7.16 -0.57 5.92
N PHE A 69 -6.51 -1.33 5.05
CA PHE A 69 -5.07 -1.33 4.95
C PHE A 69 -4.63 0.03 4.41
N VAL A 70 -4.98 0.35 3.17
CA VAL A 70 -4.77 1.64 2.50
C VAL A 70 -5.83 1.79 1.41
N ALA A 71 -6.71 2.78 1.51
CA ALA A 71 -7.80 2.99 0.54
C ALA A 71 -7.38 3.77 -0.73
N GLY A 72 -6.08 3.89 -1.00
CA GLY A 72 -5.56 4.53 -2.21
C GLY A 72 -4.74 5.79 -1.93
N ALA A 73 -4.50 6.58 -2.98
CA ALA A 73 -3.98 7.94 -2.85
C ALA A 73 -5.06 8.87 -2.29
N ASP A 74 -4.65 9.92 -1.60
CA ASP A 74 -5.58 10.92 -1.06
C ASP A 74 -6.10 11.82 -2.18
N ILE A 75 -7.29 11.49 -2.71
CA ILE A 75 -7.91 12.21 -3.83
C ILE A 75 -8.20 13.67 -3.46
N ALA A 76 -8.51 13.96 -2.18
CA ALA A 76 -8.78 15.32 -1.72
C ALA A 76 -7.55 16.24 -1.87
N GLU A 77 -6.34 15.69 -1.71
CA GLU A 77 -5.11 16.42 -1.99
C GLU A 77 -4.90 16.60 -3.50
N MET A 78 -5.22 15.58 -4.29
CA MET A 78 -4.88 15.52 -5.71
C MET A 78 -5.82 16.33 -6.61
N VAL A 79 -7.07 16.57 -6.20
CA VAL A 79 -8.15 17.09 -7.06
C VAL A 79 -7.81 18.44 -7.72
N ASN A 80 -6.96 19.25 -7.07
CA ASN A 80 -6.56 20.56 -7.58
C ASN A 80 -5.13 20.59 -8.15
N PHE A 81 -4.47 19.43 -8.31
CA PHE A 81 -3.12 19.40 -8.85
C PHE A 81 -3.08 19.83 -10.30
N THR A 82 -2.16 20.72 -10.63
CA THR A 82 -1.70 20.93 -11.99
C THR A 82 -0.94 19.71 -12.50
N ALA A 83 -0.75 19.58 -13.80
CA ALA A 83 0.01 18.47 -14.38
C ALA A 83 1.44 18.34 -13.82
N PRO A 84 2.22 19.44 -13.60
CA PRO A 84 3.51 19.35 -12.92
C PRO A 84 3.42 18.84 -11.48
N GLU A 85 2.42 19.27 -10.70
CA GLU A 85 2.22 18.83 -9.31
C GLU A 85 1.81 17.36 -9.25
N ALA A 86 0.90 16.92 -10.14
CA ALA A 86 0.53 15.51 -10.23
C ALA A 86 1.73 14.62 -10.59
N ARG A 87 2.60 15.09 -11.50
CA ARG A 87 3.85 14.41 -11.83
C ARG A 87 4.79 14.34 -10.63
N ALA A 88 4.95 15.44 -9.89
CA ALA A 88 5.81 15.50 -8.71
C ALA A 88 5.29 14.55 -7.61
N PHE A 89 3.97 14.50 -7.39
CA PHE A 89 3.32 13.57 -6.46
C PHE A 89 3.57 12.10 -6.85
N GLY A 90 3.41 11.74 -8.12
CA GLY A 90 3.71 10.39 -8.61
C GLY A 90 5.18 9.98 -8.43
N ILE A 91 6.13 10.91 -8.65
CA ILE A 91 7.56 10.68 -8.38
C ILE A 91 7.79 10.47 -6.88
N ARG A 92 7.22 11.34 -6.02
CA ARG A 92 7.31 11.21 -4.55
C ARG A 92 6.80 9.86 -4.07
N ALA A 93 5.61 9.44 -4.55
CA ALA A 93 5.03 8.15 -4.20
C ALA A 93 5.89 6.97 -4.64
N SER A 94 6.55 7.06 -5.80
CA SER A 94 7.37 5.94 -6.30
C SER A 94 8.56 5.61 -5.40
N VAL A 95 9.09 6.57 -4.64
CA VAL A 95 10.29 6.38 -3.80
C VAL A 95 10.09 5.31 -2.72
N PRO A 96 9.10 5.39 -1.80
CA PRO A 96 8.91 4.36 -0.78
C PRO A 96 8.49 3.01 -1.38
N PHE A 97 7.78 2.98 -2.52
CA PHE A 97 7.40 1.74 -3.20
C PHE A 97 8.63 1.01 -3.78
N PHE A 98 9.54 1.75 -4.43
CA PHE A 98 10.79 1.15 -4.91
C PHE A 98 11.69 0.71 -3.75
N LYS A 99 11.69 1.44 -2.63
CA LYS A 99 12.43 1.05 -1.45
C LYS A 99 11.93 -0.27 -0.89
N LEU A 100 10.60 -0.46 -0.70
CA LEU A 100 10.01 -1.73 -0.29
C LEU A 100 10.40 -2.90 -1.19
N MET A 101 10.49 -2.68 -2.51
CA MET A 101 10.86 -3.71 -3.47
C MET A 101 12.33 -4.10 -3.46
N ASN A 102 13.22 -3.23 -2.99
CA ASN A 102 14.66 -3.38 -3.17
C ASN A 102 15.45 -3.41 -1.86
N MET A 103 14.81 -3.16 -0.72
CA MET A 103 15.50 -3.21 0.57
C MET A 103 15.93 -4.64 0.90
N ARG A 104 16.97 -4.76 1.73
CA ARG A 104 17.54 -6.08 2.10
C ARG A 104 16.66 -6.87 3.08
N GLN A 105 15.79 -6.19 3.83
CA GLN A 105 14.84 -6.81 4.74
C GLN A 105 13.71 -7.45 3.93
N VAL A 106 13.21 -8.59 4.38
CA VAL A 106 12.00 -9.19 3.80
C VAL A 106 10.79 -8.31 4.13
N THR A 107 10.00 -7.94 3.12
CA THR A 107 8.83 -7.08 3.27
C THR A 107 7.54 -7.87 3.18
N ILE A 108 6.64 -7.70 4.15
CA ILE A 108 5.35 -8.39 4.24
C ILE A 108 4.24 -7.36 4.33
N ALA A 109 3.30 -7.37 3.38
CA ALA A 109 2.05 -6.64 3.51
C ALA A 109 1.04 -7.50 4.28
N ALA A 110 0.66 -7.05 5.48
CA ALA A 110 -0.44 -7.63 6.25
C ALA A 110 -1.71 -6.79 5.96
N VAL A 111 -2.48 -7.26 4.97
CA VAL A 111 -3.62 -6.52 4.41
C VAL A 111 -4.87 -6.81 5.22
N ASN A 112 -5.29 -5.83 6.03
CA ASN A 112 -6.35 -5.97 7.03
C ASN A 112 -7.61 -5.14 6.71
N GLY A 113 -8.08 -5.16 5.48
CA GLY A 113 -9.23 -4.41 5.00
C GLY A 113 -9.03 -3.92 3.56
N PHE A 114 -9.54 -2.73 3.23
CA PHE A 114 -9.42 -2.17 1.89
C PHE A 114 -7.96 -1.94 1.46
N ALA A 115 -7.58 -2.49 0.32
CA ALA A 115 -6.33 -2.28 -0.40
C ALA A 115 -6.67 -1.86 -1.84
N LEU A 116 -6.97 -0.57 -2.04
CA LEU A 116 -7.49 -0.05 -3.31
C LEU A 116 -6.49 0.90 -3.96
N GLY A 117 -6.37 0.88 -5.29
CA GLY A 117 -5.47 1.74 -6.04
C GLY A 117 -4.05 1.74 -5.45
N GLY A 118 -3.57 2.89 -5.00
CA GLY A 118 -2.27 3.03 -4.33
C GLY A 118 -2.07 2.06 -3.16
N GLY A 119 -3.14 1.63 -2.48
CA GLY A 119 -3.11 0.63 -1.42
C GLY A 119 -2.84 -0.79 -1.95
N CYS A 120 -3.46 -1.17 -3.05
CA CYS A 120 -3.13 -2.40 -3.75
C CYS A 120 -1.70 -2.35 -4.31
N GLU A 121 -1.30 -1.19 -4.82
CA GLU A 121 0.03 -0.97 -5.39
C GLU A 121 1.16 -1.06 -4.37
N ILE A 122 0.97 -0.52 -3.13
CA ILE A 122 1.97 -0.64 -2.07
C ILE A 122 2.02 -2.06 -1.50
N ALA A 123 0.88 -2.75 -1.39
CA ALA A 123 0.87 -4.17 -1.03
C ALA A 123 1.66 -5.01 -2.03
N MET A 124 1.48 -4.76 -3.34
CA MET A 124 2.25 -5.42 -4.41
C MET A 124 3.73 -5.03 -4.46
N ALA A 125 4.14 -3.96 -3.79
CA ALA A 125 5.55 -3.58 -3.67
C ALA A 125 6.28 -4.38 -2.57
N CYS A 126 5.56 -5.05 -1.67
CA CYS A 126 6.15 -5.98 -0.70
C CYS A 126 6.44 -7.34 -1.33
N ASP A 127 7.39 -8.10 -0.73
CA ASP A 127 7.74 -9.45 -1.19
C ASP A 127 6.57 -10.42 -1.01
N ILE A 128 5.93 -10.38 0.15
CA ILE A 128 4.85 -11.29 0.56
C ILE A 128 3.59 -10.47 0.92
N ARG A 129 2.44 -10.98 0.56
CA ARG A 129 1.11 -10.43 0.89
C ARG A 129 0.29 -11.47 1.62
N ILE A 130 -0.13 -11.13 2.85
CA ILE A 130 -1.05 -11.92 3.65
C ILE A 130 -2.30 -11.09 3.85
N ALA A 131 -3.46 -11.63 3.55
CA ALA A 131 -4.74 -10.95 3.66
C ALA A 131 -5.54 -11.48 4.85
N SER A 132 -6.25 -10.61 5.55
CA SER A 132 -7.36 -11.02 6.39
C SER A 132 -8.56 -11.40 5.52
N ASP A 133 -9.50 -12.15 6.07
CA ASP A 133 -10.72 -12.60 5.38
C ASP A 133 -11.62 -11.45 4.92
N ASN A 134 -11.56 -10.28 5.58
CA ASN A 134 -12.28 -9.07 5.21
C ASN A 134 -11.51 -8.17 4.22
N ALA A 135 -10.34 -8.57 3.73
CA ALA A 135 -9.57 -7.76 2.81
C ALA A 135 -10.23 -7.69 1.42
N ILE A 136 -10.21 -6.48 0.86
CA ILE A 136 -10.76 -6.18 -0.47
C ILE A 136 -9.68 -5.50 -1.30
N PHE A 137 -9.44 -6.01 -2.49
CA PHE A 137 -8.43 -5.51 -3.42
C PHE A 137 -9.07 -4.93 -4.68
N GLY A 138 -8.48 -3.87 -5.23
CA GLY A 138 -8.95 -3.29 -6.49
C GLY A 138 -8.01 -2.26 -7.06
N GLN A 139 -8.22 -1.94 -8.35
CA GLN A 139 -7.55 -0.86 -9.09
C GLN A 139 -8.62 0.05 -9.70
N PRO A 140 -9.26 0.95 -8.90
CA PRO A 140 -10.44 1.71 -9.32
C PRO A 140 -10.10 2.94 -10.17
N GLU A 141 -8.84 3.17 -10.51
CA GLU A 141 -8.34 4.39 -11.14
C GLU A 141 -9.03 4.70 -12.47
N CYS A 142 -9.31 3.68 -13.30
CA CYS A 142 -9.98 3.89 -14.60
C CYS A 142 -11.41 4.41 -14.43
N GLY A 143 -12.09 4.09 -13.34
CA GLY A 143 -13.38 4.66 -12.98
C GLY A 143 -13.34 6.16 -12.66
N LEU A 144 -12.16 6.69 -12.34
CA LEU A 144 -11.89 8.11 -12.13
C LEU A 144 -11.30 8.81 -13.38
N GLY A 145 -11.17 8.09 -14.52
CA GLY A 145 -10.59 8.61 -15.75
C GLY A 145 -9.06 8.73 -15.74
N ILE A 146 -8.38 8.04 -14.82
CA ILE A 146 -6.92 7.96 -14.73
C ILE A 146 -6.44 6.50 -14.78
N ILE A 147 -5.14 6.26 -14.73
CA ILE A 147 -4.56 4.92 -14.68
C ILE A 147 -3.86 4.68 -13.34
N PRO A 148 -3.64 3.41 -12.91
CA PRO A 148 -2.82 3.11 -11.73
C PRO A 148 -1.45 3.78 -11.83
N GLY A 149 -1.20 4.76 -10.92
CA GLY A 149 -0.06 5.69 -11.02
C GLY A 149 1.19 5.25 -10.28
N PHE A 150 1.07 4.31 -9.33
CA PHE A 150 2.18 3.89 -8.46
C PHE A 150 2.72 2.51 -8.83
N GLY A 151 2.58 2.11 -10.10
CA GLY A 151 3.16 0.91 -10.68
C GLY A 151 2.23 -0.30 -10.76
N GLY A 152 0.93 -0.15 -10.48
CA GLY A 152 -0.07 -1.21 -10.56
C GLY A 152 -0.17 -1.82 -11.96
N THR A 153 -0.08 -1.00 -13.02
CA THR A 153 -0.03 -1.49 -14.40
C THR A 153 1.08 -2.50 -14.66
N GLN A 154 2.15 -2.48 -13.85
CA GLN A 154 3.32 -3.34 -14.02
C GLN A 154 3.32 -4.50 -13.02
N ARG A 155 3.11 -4.19 -11.71
CA ARG A 155 3.18 -5.20 -10.67
C ARG A 155 2.01 -6.17 -10.72
N LEU A 156 0.79 -5.69 -10.92
CA LEU A 156 -0.39 -6.56 -10.99
C LEU A 156 -0.25 -7.60 -12.12
N ALA A 157 0.09 -7.15 -13.33
CA ALA A 157 0.23 -8.05 -14.46
C ALA A 157 1.32 -9.13 -14.28
N ARG A 158 2.37 -8.82 -13.51
CA ARG A 158 3.43 -9.79 -13.19
C ARG A 158 3.00 -10.80 -12.13
N LEU A 159 2.12 -10.42 -11.24
CA LEU A 159 1.62 -11.31 -10.17
C LEU A 159 0.49 -12.21 -10.66
N VAL A 160 -0.53 -11.65 -11.32
CA VAL A 160 -1.78 -12.39 -11.64
C VAL A 160 -1.92 -12.72 -13.13
N GLY A 161 -0.96 -12.32 -13.94
CA GLY A 161 -1.02 -12.45 -15.39
C GLY A 161 -1.82 -11.34 -16.06
N MET A 162 -1.55 -11.13 -17.35
CA MET A 162 -2.06 -9.99 -18.12
C MET A 162 -3.59 -9.96 -18.21
N GLY A 163 -4.24 -11.13 -18.34
CA GLY A 163 -5.70 -11.22 -18.47
C GLY A 163 -6.42 -10.71 -17.23
N ARG A 164 -6.05 -11.22 -16.04
CA ARG A 164 -6.64 -10.78 -14.77
C ARG A 164 -6.32 -9.33 -14.42
N ALA A 165 -5.09 -8.90 -14.71
CA ALA A 165 -4.71 -7.51 -14.49
C ALA A 165 -5.56 -6.55 -15.33
N LYS A 166 -5.78 -6.86 -16.62
CA LYS A 166 -6.64 -6.06 -17.51
C LYS A 166 -8.09 -6.06 -17.03
N GLU A 167 -8.62 -7.21 -16.63
CA GLU A 167 -9.96 -7.32 -16.07
C GLU A 167 -10.14 -6.36 -14.89
N MET A 168 -9.32 -6.50 -13.84
CA MET A 168 -9.41 -5.65 -12.65
C MET A 168 -9.24 -4.14 -12.95
N ILE A 169 -8.30 -3.77 -13.83
CA ILE A 169 -8.04 -2.36 -14.16
C ILE A 169 -9.16 -1.77 -15.03
N PHE A 170 -9.68 -2.53 -16.01
CA PHE A 170 -10.64 -1.97 -16.97
C PHE A 170 -12.07 -1.94 -16.41
N THR A 171 -12.44 -2.95 -15.60
CA THR A 171 -13.78 -3.00 -14.99
C THR A 171 -13.84 -2.17 -13.71
N CYS A 172 -12.70 -1.94 -13.04
CA CYS A 172 -12.60 -1.36 -11.69
C CYS A 172 -13.30 -2.20 -10.62
N ASP A 173 -13.57 -3.47 -10.89
CA ASP A 173 -14.21 -4.37 -9.94
C ASP A 173 -13.24 -4.70 -8.79
N ASN A 174 -13.80 -4.74 -7.60
CA ASN A 174 -13.09 -5.18 -6.42
C ASN A 174 -13.21 -6.70 -6.28
N ILE A 175 -12.15 -7.32 -5.76
CA ILE A 175 -12.10 -8.75 -5.43
C ILE A 175 -11.89 -8.95 -3.93
N ASP A 176 -12.46 -10.02 -3.38
CA ASP A 176 -12.24 -10.41 -1.99
C ASP A 176 -10.90 -11.13 -1.78
N ALA A 177 -10.58 -11.44 -0.52
CA ALA A 177 -9.34 -12.10 -0.14
C ALA A 177 -9.19 -13.49 -0.78
N ASN A 178 -10.29 -14.25 -0.91
CA ASN A 178 -10.27 -15.61 -1.47
C ASN A 178 -9.99 -15.57 -2.98
N GLU A 179 -10.62 -14.64 -3.70
CA GLU A 179 -10.34 -14.46 -5.12
C GLU A 179 -8.90 -13.94 -5.32
N ALA A 180 -8.44 -13.00 -4.48
CA ALA A 180 -7.05 -12.52 -4.50
C ALA A 180 -6.04 -13.66 -4.30
N TYR A 181 -6.35 -14.60 -3.41
CA TYR A 181 -5.54 -15.81 -3.21
C TYR A 181 -5.61 -16.74 -4.43
N ARG A 182 -6.81 -16.98 -4.95
CA ARG A 182 -7.04 -17.87 -6.09
C ARG A 182 -6.27 -17.43 -7.35
N ILE A 183 -6.17 -16.11 -7.59
CA ILE A 183 -5.46 -15.56 -8.76
C ILE A 183 -3.97 -15.31 -8.52
N GLY A 184 -3.46 -15.55 -7.30
CA GLY A 184 -2.05 -15.36 -6.94
C GLY A 184 -1.67 -13.93 -6.58
N LEU A 185 -2.64 -13.05 -6.32
CA LEU A 185 -2.36 -11.68 -5.85
C LEU A 185 -1.85 -11.70 -4.40
N VAL A 186 -2.39 -12.57 -3.54
CA VAL A 186 -1.90 -12.77 -2.18
C VAL A 186 -1.38 -14.19 -1.97
N ASN A 187 -0.46 -14.35 -1.01
CA ASN A 187 0.20 -15.61 -0.71
C ASN A 187 -0.61 -16.48 0.27
N LYS A 188 -1.46 -15.83 1.08
CA LYS A 188 -2.28 -16.50 2.09
C LYS A 188 -3.45 -15.61 2.53
N VAL A 189 -4.54 -16.23 2.95
CA VAL A 189 -5.66 -15.66 3.71
C VAL A 189 -5.66 -16.26 5.11
#